data_f977d46277b84986badf6c967d6f7716
#
_entry.id   f977d46277b84986badf6c967d6f7716
#
_cell.length_a   1.000
_cell.length_b   1.000
_cell.length_c   1.000
_cell.angle_alpha   90.00
_cell.angle_beta   90.00
_cell.angle_gamma   90.00
#
_symmetry.space_group_name_H-M   'P 1'
#
loop_
_entity.id
_entity.type
_entity.pdbx_description
1 polymer ?
#
loop_
_entity_poly.entity_id
_entity_poly.type
_entity_poly.pdbx_seq_one_letter_code
_entity_poly.pdbx_strand_id
1 'polypeptide(L)'
;MKIINAEEFKSAINEDCVVAFSTSWCGPCKMLAPTLETITEVPVYKVDADSEAQLCIEYGIRSVPTIISFKEGKEYKRLVGNQTKSKLLEMLDYGL
;
A
#
# COMPACT_ATOMS: atom_id res chain seq x y z
N MET A 1 2.04 11.50 -0.06
CA MET A 1 1.30 10.28 0.29
C MET A 1 0.89 10.39 1.75
N LYS A 2 -0.39 10.22 2.03
CA LYS A 2 -0.90 10.36 3.39
C LYS A 2 -0.60 9.12 4.23
N ILE A 3 -0.08 9.32 5.44
CA ILE A 3 0.10 8.23 6.40
C ILE A 3 -1.22 8.06 7.15
N ILE A 4 -1.72 6.82 7.20
CA ILE A 4 -3.00 6.52 7.84
C ILE A 4 -2.81 5.47 8.94
N ASN A 5 -3.64 5.55 9.98
CA ASN A 5 -3.65 4.56 11.05
C ASN A 5 -4.69 3.47 10.75
N ALA A 6 -4.83 2.50 11.65
CA ALA A 6 -5.77 1.38 11.45
C ALA A 6 -7.22 1.82 11.31
N GLU A 7 -7.65 2.85 12.04
CA GLU A 7 -9.00 3.37 11.93
C GLU A 7 -9.26 4.01 10.57
N GLU A 8 -8.32 4.84 10.13
CA GLU A 8 -8.40 5.49 8.83
C GLU A 8 -8.34 4.47 7.69
N PHE A 9 -7.56 3.41 7.87
CA PHE A 9 -7.46 2.32 6.92
C PHE A 9 -8.82 1.69 6.63
N LYS A 10 -9.62 1.44 7.66
CA LYS A 10 -10.95 0.84 7.49
C LYS A 10 -11.85 1.65 6.58
N SER A 11 -11.76 2.97 6.64
CA SER A 11 -12.53 3.86 5.77
C SER A 11 -11.90 3.95 4.37
N ALA A 12 -10.57 4.04 4.31
CA ALA A 12 -9.86 4.25 3.06
C ALA A 12 -10.09 3.12 2.06
N ILE A 13 -10.10 1.86 2.54
CA ILE A 13 -10.22 0.70 1.65
C ILE A 13 -11.62 0.50 1.08
N ASN A 14 -12.62 1.27 1.54
CA ASN A 14 -13.96 1.21 0.97
C ASN A 14 -14.00 1.76 -0.46
N GLU A 15 -13.00 2.56 -0.83
CA GLU A 15 -12.84 3.07 -2.18
C GLU A 15 -11.60 2.46 -2.80
N ASP A 16 -11.53 2.47 -4.13
CA ASP A 16 -10.36 1.98 -4.84
C ASP A 16 -9.14 2.80 -4.40
N CYS A 17 -8.10 2.13 -3.93
CA CYS A 17 -6.90 2.79 -3.44
C CYS A 17 -5.72 1.80 -3.41
N VAL A 18 -4.54 2.35 -3.12
CA VAL A 18 -3.32 1.58 -2.90
C VAL A 18 -2.82 1.91 -1.51
N VAL A 19 -2.44 0.89 -0.75
CA VAL A 19 -1.84 1.06 0.58
C VAL A 19 -0.46 0.43 0.60
N ALA A 20 0.54 1.19 0.99
CA ALA A 20 1.91 0.73 1.15
C ALA A 20 2.23 0.58 2.64
N PHE A 21 2.53 -0.64 3.05
CA PHE A 21 3.01 -0.93 4.40
C PHE A 21 4.52 -0.75 4.41
N SER A 22 5.02 0.15 5.23
CA SER A 22 6.43 0.48 5.25
C SER A 22 6.89 0.89 6.64
N THR A 23 8.20 1.07 6.80
CA THR A 23 8.78 1.56 8.05
C THR A 23 9.79 2.67 7.73
N SER A 24 10.10 3.48 8.74
CA SER A 24 11.01 4.61 8.58
C SER A 24 12.47 4.20 8.34
N TRP A 25 12.83 2.98 8.77
CA TRP A 25 14.21 2.48 8.66
C TRP A 25 14.46 1.63 7.41
N CYS A 26 13.45 1.39 6.62
CA CYS A 26 13.51 0.48 5.47
C CYS A 26 14.06 1.20 4.22
N GLY A 27 15.22 0.78 3.75
CA GLY A 27 15.84 1.33 2.54
C GLY A 27 14.99 1.16 1.29
N PRO A 28 14.52 -0.08 0.97
CA PRO A 28 13.63 -0.28 -0.19
C PRO A 28 12.35 0.53 -0.13
N CYS A 29 11.80 0.76 1.08
CA CYS A 29 10.62 1.61 1.24
C CYS A 29 10.91 3.06 0.81
N LYS A 30 12.08 3.57 1.20
CA LYS A 30 12.50 4.91 0.83
C LYS A 30 12.70 5.05 -0.67
N MET A 31 13.21 4.01 -1.31
CA MET A 31 13.38 3.99 -2.77
C MET A 31 12.05 3.95 -3.50
N LEU A 32 11.07 3.25 -2.93
CA LEU A 32 9.75 3.11 -3.53
C LEU A 32 8.89 4.37 -3.41
N ALA A 33 9.07 5.14 -2.34
CA ALA A 33 8.22 6.30 -2.04
C ALA A 33 8.08 7.29 -3.20
N PRO A 34 9.15 7.72 -3.88
CA PRO A 34 9.01 8.63 -5.02
C PRO A 34 8.17 8.04 -6.15
N THR A 35 8.28 6.74 -6.39
CA THR A 35 7.50 6.08 -7.44
C THR A 35 6.03 6.06 -7.06
N LEU A 36 5.71 5.75 -5.81
CA LEU A 36 4.33 5.78 -5.32
C LEU A 36 3.72 7.18 -5.44
N GLU A 37 4.51 8.22 -5.21
CA GLU A 37 4.04 9.60 -5.33
C GLU A 37 3.62 9.96 -6.75
N THR A 38 4.09 9.22 -7.76
CA THR A 38 3.70 9.47 -9.16
C THR A 38 2.39 8.81 -9.55
N ILE A 39 1.83 7.97 -8.71
CA ILE A 39 0.53 7.32 -8.96
C ILE A 39 -0.57 8.33 -8.63
N THR A 40 -1.38 8.66 -9.62
CA THR A 40 -2.49 9.63 -9.49
C THR A 40 -3.84 9.04 -9.83
N GLU A 41 -3.88 7.82 -10.34
CA GLU A 41 -5.09 7.15 -10.77
C GLU A 41 -6.04 6.84 -9.62
N VAL A 42 -5.48 6.58 -8.45
CA VAL A 42 -6.22 6.33 -7.21
C VAL A 42 -5.45 6.94 -6.04
N PRO A 43 -6.11 7.16 -4.89
CA PRO A 43 -5.40 7.58 -3.67
C PRO A 43 -4.36 6.53 -3.27
N VAL A 44 -3.21 7.00 -2.82
CA VAL A 44 -2.13 6.15 -2.30
C VAL A 44 -1.88 6.54 -0.85
N TYR A 45 -1.97 5.54 0.03
CA TYR A 45 -1.77 5.72 1.46
C TYR A 45 -0.58 4.92 1.94
N LYS A 46 -0.05 5.33 3.08
CA LYS A 46 1.06 4.65 3.73
C LYS A 46 0.65 4.26 5.14
N VAL A 47 0.94 3.02 5.52
CA VAL A 47 0.75 2.53 6.88
C VAL A 47 2.13 2.25 7.48
N ASP A 48 2.38 2.79 8.67
CA ASP A 48 3.62 2.50 9.41
C ASP A 48 3.47 1.12 10.06
N ALA A 49 4.19 0.15 9.52
CA ALA A 49 4.12 -1.23 10.00
C ALA A 49 4.60 -1.39 11.44
N ASP A 50 5.49 -0.50 11.91
CA ASP A 50 5.94 -0.53 13.31
C ASP A 50 4.84 -0.10 14.27
N SER A 51 4.00 0.86 13.87
CA SER A 51 2.92 1.38 14.71
C SER A 51 1.65 0.53 14.63
N GLU A 52 1.40 -0.11 13.50
CA GLU A 52 0.16 -0.81 13.22
C GLU A 52 0.37 -2.32 13.13
N ALA A 53 0.97 -2.89 14.18
CA ALA A 53 1.33 -4.31 14.20
C ALA A 53 0.09 -5.23 14.02
N GLN A 54 -1.04 -4.88 14.64
CA GLN A 54 -2.25 -5.70 14.55
C GLN A 54 -2.77 -5.74 13.12
N LEU A 55 -2.75 -4.61 12.43
CA LEU A 55 -3.17 -4.52 11.04
C LEU A 55 -2.25 -5.37 10.14
N CYS A 56 -0.95 -5.37 10.42
CA CYS A 56 0.00 -6.19 9.70
C CYS A 56 -0.30 -7.68 9.89
N ILE A 57 -0.67 -8.09 11.10
CA ILE A 57 -1.06 -9.48 11.38
C ILE A 57 -2.31 -9.85 10.57
N GLU A 58 -3.31 -8.98 10.56
CA GLU A 58 -4.56 -9.22 9.84
C GLU A 58 -4.34 -9.44 8.34
N TYR A 59 -3.40 -8.71 7.76
CA TYR A 59 -3.12 -8.79 6.33
C TYR A 59 -1.92 -9.67 5.99
N GLY A 60 -1.33 -10.33 7.00
CA GLY A 60 -0.21 -11.23 6.78
C GLY A 60 1.03 -10.52 6.24
N ILE A 61 1.27 -9.28 6.67
CA ILE A 61 2.43 -8.51 6.24
C ILE A 61 3.67 -9.05 6.96
N ARG A 62 4.61 -9.61 6.20
CA ARG A 62 5.82 -10.24 6.73
C ARG A 62 7.09 -9.47 6.42
N SER A 63 7.03 -8.60 5.46
CA SER A 63 8.18 -7.79 5.04
C SER A 63 7.70 -6.45 4.54
N VAL A 64 8.59 -5.47 4.50
CA VAL A 64 8.30 -4.14 3.99
C VAL A 64 9.27 -3.79 2.88
N PRO A 65 8.83 -3.07 1.86
CA PRO A 65 7.47 -2.62 1.66
C PRO A 65 6.56 -3.75 1.15
N THR A 66 5.30 -3.74 1.54
CA THR A 66 4.26 -4.54 0.92
C THR A 66 3.20 -3.55 0.43
N ILE A 67 2.83 -3.67 -0.83
CA ILE A 67 1.89 -2.77 -1.49
C ILE A 67 0.65 -3.56 -1.84
N ILE A 68 -0.52 -3.08 -1.43
CA ILE A 68 -1.78 -3.75 -1.69
C ILE A 68 -2.72 -2.77 -2.38
N SER A 69 -3.32 -3.21 -3.50
CA SER A 69 -4.42 -2.47 -4.10
C SER A 69 -5.75 -3.01 -3.59
N PHE A 70 -6.70 -2.11 -3.38
CA PHE A 70 -8.02 -2.45 -2.89
C PHE A 70 -9.08 -2.06 -3.90
N LYS A 71 -10.07 -2.91 -4.05
CA LYS A 71 -11.24 -2.66 -4.89
C LYS A 71 -12.49 -3.07 -4.11
N GLU A 72 -13.40 -2.11 -3.94
CA GLU A 72 -14.69 -2.36 -3.27
C GLU A 72 -14.51 -2.96 -1.86
N GLY A 73 -13.53 -2.46 -1.12
CA GLY A 73 -13.27 -2.87 0.25
C GLY A 73 -12.45 -4.15 0.40
N LYS A 74 -12.04 -4.75 -0.71
CA LYS A 74 -11.32 -6.02 -0.70
C LYS A 74 -9.95 -5.90 -1.33
N GLU A 75 -8.99 -6.68 -0.81
CA GLU A 75 -7.68 -6.79 -1.41
C GLU A 75 -7.82 -7.32 -2.84
N TYR A 76 -7.21 -6.63 -3.80
CA TYR A 76 -7.24 -7.03 -5.20
C TYR A 76 -5.92 -7.66 -5.62
N LYS A 77 -4.81 -6.91 -5.51
CA LYS A 77 -3.46 -7.41 -5.83
C LYS A 77 -2.47 -6.96 -4.77
N ARG A 78 -1.37 -7.72 -4.66
CA ARG A 78 -0.33 -7.47 -3.67
C ARG A 78 1.04 -7.63 -4.31
N LEU A 79 1.95 -6.71 -4.01
CA LEU A 79 3.35 -6.78 -4.41
C LEU A 79 4.23 -6.57 -3.19
N VAL A 80 5.39 -7.22 -3.17
CA VAL A 80 6.35 -7.11 -2.07
C VAL A 80 7.67 -6.60 -2.62
N GLY A 81 8.29 -5.67 -1.90
CA GLY A 81 9.57 -5.09 -2.25
C GLY A 81 9.44 -3.86 -3.14
N ASN A 82 10.59 -3.29 -3.50
CA ASN A 82 10.63 -2.14 -4.39
C ASN A 82 10.18 -2.55 -5.79
N GLN A 83 9.25 -1.81 -6.37
CA GLN A 83 8.63 -2.15 -7.64
C GLN A 83 8.75 -0.98 -8.62
N THR A 84 8.73 -1.32 -9.92
CA THR A 84 8.68 -0.31 -10.96
C THR A 84 7.28 0.31 -11.03
N LYS A 85 7.18 1.49 -11.60
CA LYS A 85 5.88 2.13 -11.84
C LYS A 85 4.97 1.25 -12.68
N SER A 86 5.54 0.59 -13.69
CA SER A 86 4.78 -0.32 -14.56
C SER A 86 4.09 -1.43 -13.75
N LYS A 87 4.80 -2.05 -12.81
CA LYS A 87 4.24 -3.09 -11.95
C LYS A 87 3.15 -2.52 -11.03
N LEU A 88 3.37 -1.32 -10.50
CA LEU A 88 2.38 -0.69 -9.64
C LEU A 88 1.09 -0.37 -10.40
N LEU A 89 1.21 0.07 -11.65
CA LEU A 89 0.03 0.35 -12.48
C LEU A 89 -0.74 -0.91 -12.82
N GLU A 90 -0.06 -2.05 -12.96
CA GLU A 90 -0.73 -3.34 -13.17
C GLU A 90 -1.64 -3.71 -12.00
N MET A 91 -1.32 -3.23 -10.78
CA MET A 91 -2.17 -3.46 -9.61
C MET A 91 -3.53 -2.77 -9.73
N LEU A 92 -3.63 -1.78 -10.60
CA LEU A 92 -4.82 -0.96 -10.79
C LEU A 92 -5.67 -1.42 -11.98
N ASP A 93 -5.29 -2.52 -12.63
CA ASP A 93 -6.06 -3.12 -13.72
C ASP A 93 -7.17 -3.97 -13.09
N TYR A 94 -8.25 -3.33 -12.67
CA TYR A 94 -9.36 -3.96 -11.95
C TYR A 94 -10.24 -4.84 -12.84
N GLY A 95 -9.62 -5.63 -13.70
CA GLY A 95 -10.35 -6.56 -14.54
C GLY A 95 -10.92 -5.96 -15.82
N LEU A 96 -10.32 -4.88 -16.25
CA LEU A 96 -10.71 -4.22 -17.51
C LEU A 96 -10.22 -5.01 -18.71
#